data_f66c701bd57122d8427ca58119e900ae
#
_entry.id   f66c701bd57122d8427ca58119e900ae
#
_cell.length_a   1.000
_cell.length_b   1.000
_cell.length_c   1.000
_cell.angle_alpha   90.00
_cell.angle_beta   90.00
_cell.angle_gamma   90.00
#
_symmetry.space_group_name_H-M   'P 1'
#
loop_
_entity.id
_entity.type
_entity.pdbx_description
1 polymer ?
#
loop_
_entity_poly.entity_id
_entity_poly.type
_entity_poly.pdbx_seq_one_letter_code
_entity_poly.pdbx_strand_id
1 'polypeptide(L)'
;MKKRIRNFLINIAFCIFVFILCMVFGYFFTKRPELTSGSVGTFKILSSVKIFCLVIPSVFAASANVAWCIEFGLHPENSRLRFSDAMFSRYKSVIINSLIFVLIITCATEIFLPQVNAKLKTLEFKPKLMREYQNSAKFFYENKNYETAFQYAKLAYEIDPKDKTNQEILYITEAYNDRKEEISAALKKKINELTFGELNFSLEEPKIESVKTPYKSFELMNAAKTCLSQKDWFGAHYYSQLALKSAGTKDINISELKQISAEAWNKLDQAKELGTSEEQKIFAKKYEGYVSLVNGDILRAYYIFHALSLESTKLSADPDIKRYLGISKKLLENQYFFRDETKNLQAYETAANVYFKLKETESPDTTIYFIHGITTSRATSNMILYLRGLEIIKLDEFGNVVSGHYVPYAKMSALQTELLDEDTKSLLDTGKKNKAVPYILLNSVDRNFPDQIIKPEFKTGYKNSELSGFHILKMPFSDFELIEQASSGADTMNLISLFNFAGKAEKYGYSKESFFHILMNRMLRPLYILILYIVIAYLAWHFRLEENSLFKFKWTAIFPLLAAAYFCLYQLALCLFKFINYGLLGIAGSSLSLAAGTFVYILIFVIVSIFFLSCRNSSGK
;
A
#
# COMPACT_ATOMS: atom_id res chain seq x y z
N MET A 1 10.05 51.22 -11.88
CA MET A 1 9.29 50.08 -12.40
C MET A 1 10.05 49.30 -13.48
N LYS A 2 10.56 49.89 -14.56
CA LYS A 2 11.31 49.19 -15.64
C LYS A 2 12.56 48.42 -15.15
N LYS A 3 13.34 48.91 -14.16
CA LYS A 3 14.53 48.21 -13.62
C LYS A 3 14.16 46.94 -12.82
N ARG A 4 13.07 46.95 -12.01
CA ARG A 4 12.58 45.79 -11.26
C ARG A 4 12.09 44.68 -12.20
N ILE A 5 11.34 45.03 -13.25
CA ILE A 5 10.87 44.11 -14.27
C ILE A 5 12.06 43.46 -14.99
N ARG A 6 13.10 44.24 -15.33
CA ARG A 6 14.32 43.73 -15.97
C ARG A 6 15.05 42.70 -15.07
N ASN A 7 15.20 43.01 -13.78
CA ASN A 7 15.84 42.07 -12.84
C ASN A 7 15.03 40.80 -12.68
N PHE A 8 13.70 40.88 -12.64
CA PHE A 8 12.80 39.73 -12.61
C PHE A 8 12.93 38.86 -13.87
N LEU A 9 12.95 39.45 -15.05
CA LEU A 9 13.14 38.74 -16.32
C LEU A 9 14.51 38.06 -16.41
N ILE A 10 15.58 38.70 -15.93
CA ILE A 10 16.92 38.08 -15.87
C ILE A 10 16.90 36.84 -14.95
N ASN A 11 16.24 36.91 -13.80
CA ASN A 11 16.13 35.79 -12.88
C ASN A 11 15.35 34.61 -13.50
N ILE A 12 14.24 34.89 -14.18
CA ILE A 12 13.47 33.88 -14.90
C ILE A 12 14.33 33.25 -16.01
N ALA A 13 14.98 34.05 -16.82
CA ALA A 13 15.82 33.54 -17.90
C ALA A 13 16.97 32.67 -17.37
N PHE A 14 17.56 33.05 -16.24
CA PHE A 14 18.58 32.25 -15.58
C PHE A 14 18.03 30.93 -15.05
N CYS A 15 16.84 30.91 -14.40
CA CYS A 15 16.19 29.68 -13.95
C CYS A 15 15.87 28.74 -15.12
N ILE A 16 15.37 29.28 -16.24
CA ILE A 16 15.09 28.51 -17.46
C ILE A 16 16.39 27.91 -18.01
N PHE A 17 17.46 28.71 -18.08
CA PHE A 17 18.77 28.22 -18.53
C PHE A 17 19.28 27.05 -17.67
N VAL A 18 19.24 27.19 -16.34
CA VAL A 18 19.66 26.13 -15.43
C VAL A 18 18.74 24.90 -15.54
N PHE A 19 17.44 25.10 -15.74
CA PHE A 19 16.51 24.00 -15.98
C PHE A 19 16.92 23.20 -17.23
N ILE A 20 17.18 23.89 -18.36
CA ILE A 20 17.63 23.23 -19.59
C ILE A 20 18.95 22.49 -19.37
N LEU A 21 19.89 23.10 -18.65
CA LEU A 21 21.18 22.49 -18.34
C LEU A 21 21.02 21.24 -17.44
N CYS A 22 20.15 21.29 -16.44
CA CYS A 22 19.82 20.14 -15.61
C CYS A 22 19.13 19.03 -16.42
N MET A 23 18.25 19.39 -17.37
CA MET A 23 17.59 18.42 -18.25
C MET A 23 18.62 17.73 -19.16
N VAL A 24 19.54 18.47 -19.78
CA VAL A 24 20.59 17.93 -20.61
C VAL A 24 21.52 17.03 -19.77
N PHE A 25 22.04 17.57 -18.67
CA PHE A 25 22.96 16.83 -17.80
C PHE A 25 22.32 15.56 -17.25
N GLY A 26 21.11 15.64 -16.71
CA GLY A 26 20.39 14.49 -16.16
C GLY A 26 20.09 13.44 -17.23
N TYR A 27 19.77 13.87 -18.45
CA TYR A 27 19.48 12.92 -19.55
C TYR A 27 20.73 12.15 -20.02
N PHE A 28 21.89 12.79 -20.09
CA PHE A 28 23.11 12.18 -20.63
C PHE A 28 23.98 11.52 -19.55
N PHE A 29 24.09 12.09 -18.35
CA PHE A 29 25.06 11.68 -17.33
C PHE A 29 24.49 10.84 -16.19
N THR A 30 23.15 10.70 -16.07
CA THR A 30 22.58 9.85 -15.01
C THR A 30 22.94 8.40 -15.26
N LYS A 31 23.56 7.74 -14.27
CA LYS A 31 23.83 6.29 -14.30
C LYS A 31 22.50 5.54 -14.46
N ARG A 32 22.49 4.58 -15.35
CA ARG A 32 21.32 3.73 -15.59
C ARG A 32 21.36 2.55 -14.62
N PRO A 33 20.40 2.41 -13.71
CA PRO A 33 20.14 1.11 -13.11
C PRO A 33 19.63 0.15 -14.21
N GLU A 34 19.52 -1.12 -13.88
CA GLU A 34 18.80 -2.06 -14.74
C GLU A 34 17.34 -1.60 -14.85
N LEU A 35 16.90 -1.25 -16.04
CA LEU A 35 15.57 -0.72 -16.34
C LEU A 35 14.94 -1.52 -17.47
N THR A 36 13.61 -1.60 -17.45
CA THR A 36 12.85 -2.14 -18.59
C THR A 36 12.99 -1.23 -19.80
N SER A 37 12.95 -1.81 -21.00
CA SER A 37 13.21 -1.12 -22.27
C SER A 37 12.33 0.13 -22.49
N GLY A 38 11.07 0.07 -22.07
CA GLY A 38 10.10 1.16 -22.20
C GLY A 38 10.24 2.28 -21.17
N SER A 39 10.97 2.06 -20.07
CA SER A 39 11.02 3.00 -18.93
C SER A 39 12.25 3.91 -18.92
N VAL A 40 13.23 3.66 -19.77
CA VAL A 40 14.51 4.39 -19.82
C VAL A 40 14.33 5.89 -20.05
N GLY A 41 13.49 6.28 -21.00
CA GLY A 41 13.23 7.69 -21.30
C GLY A 41 12.56 8.43 -20.13
N THR A 42 11.52 7.82 -19.57
CA THR A 42 10.81 8.37 -18.40
C THR A 42 11.72 8.49 -17.18
N PHE A 43 12.55 7.48 -16.92
CA PHE A 43 13.53 7.52 -15.83
C PHE A 43 14.50 8.67 -15.97
N LYS A 44 15.06 8.89 -17.17
CA LYS A 44 15.99 9.98 -17.44
C LYS A 44 15.36 11.36 -17.25
N ILE A 45 14.14 11.55 -17.73
CA ILE A 45 13.40 12.82 -17.55
C ILE A 45 13.14 13.06 -16.06
N LEU A 46 12.61 12.09 -15.33
CA LEU A 46 12.34 12.22 -13.89
C LEU A 46 13.61 12.45 -13.07
N SER A 47 14.72 11.80 -13.43
CA SER A 47 16.02 12.04 -12.79
C SER A 47 16.52 13.46 -13.03
N SER A 48 16.32 13.98 -14.23
CA SER A 48 16.65 15.38 -14.58
C SER A 48 15.81 16.37 -13.77
N VAL A 49 14.51 16.14 -13.65
CA VAL A 49 13.61 16.93 -12.81
C VAL A 49 14.02 16.87 -11.33
N LYS A 50 14.39 15.68 -10.83
CA LYS A 50 14.93 15.53 -9.47
C LYS A 50 16.17 16.39 -9.24
N ILE A 51 17.15 16.36 -10.17
CA ILE A 51 18.35 17.18 -10.10
C ILE A 51 17.98 18.66 -10.06
N PHE A 52 17.07 19.11 -10.92
CA PHE A 52 16.60 20.51 -10.94
C PHE A 52 15.97 20.91 -9.60
N CYS A 53 15.07 20.11 -9.02
CA CYS A 53 14.48 20.38 -7.70
C CYS A 53 15.53 20.51 -6.59
N LEU A 54 16.63 19.76 -6.67
CA LEU A 54 17.73 19.85 -5.70
C LEU A 54 18.61 21.09 -5.90
N VAL A 55 18.69 21.60 -7.12
CA VAL A 55 19.52 22.78 -7.46
C VAL A 55 18.75 24.11 -7.31
N ILE A 56 17.40 24.10 -7.37
CA ILE A 56 16.55 25.31 -7.24
C ILE A 56 16.96 26.22 -6.06
N PRO A 57 17.19 25.73 -4.83
CA PRO A 57 17.52 26.62 -3.71
C PRO A 57 18.80 27.42 -3.94
N SER A 58 19.82 26.80 -4.54
CA SER A 58 21.10 27.46 -4.84
C SER A 58 21.00 28.45 -5.98
N VAL A 59 20.18 28.15 -7.00
CA VAL A 59 19.90 29.06 -8.12
C VAL A 59 19.21 30.33 -7.62
N PHE A 60 18.18 30.17 -6.79
CA PHE A 60 17.50 31.30 -6.19
C PHE A 60 18.41 32.09 -5.24
N ALA A 61 19.28 31.43 -4.47
CA ALA A 61 20.24 32.07 -3.60
C ALA A 61 21.24 32.92 -4.40
N ALA A 62 21.82 32.35 -5.47
CA ALA A 62 22.73 33.09 -6.36
C ALA A 62 22.04 34.29 -7.02
N SER A 63 20.85 34.10 -7.53
CA SER A 63 20.03 35.10 -8.18
C SER A 63 19.62 36.22 -7.22
N ALA A 64 19.17 35.87 -6.00
CA ALA A 64 18.82 36.83 -4.97
C ALA A 64 20.02 37.67 -4.53
N ASN A 65 21.18 37.06 -4.33
CA ASN A 65 22.40 37.77 -3.97
C ASN A 65 22.74 38.84 -5.01
N VAL A 66 22.79 38.48 -6.28
CA VAL A 66 23.09 39.42 -7.35
C VAL A 66 22.05 40.54 -7.43
N ALA A 67 20.75 40.20 -7.34
CA ALA A 67 19.67 41.18 -7.37
C ALA A 67 19.79 42.20 -6.22
N TRP A 68 20.05 41.70 -5.00
CA TRP A 68 20.22 42.58 -3.82
C TRP A 68 21.52 43.37 -3.85
N CYS A 69 22.65 42.82 -4.33
CA CYS A 69 23.88 43.58 -4.53
C CYS A 69 23.65 44.79 -5.44
N ILE A 70 22.83 44.65 -6.51
CA ILE A 70 22.48 45.73 -7.43
C ILE A 70 21.49 46.72 -6.76
N GLU A 71 20.45 46.21 -6.10
CA GLU A 71 19.39 47.03 -5.49
C GLU A 71 19.95 47.88 -4.33
N PHE A 72 20.79 47.31 -3.49
CA PHE A 72 21.39 48.02 -2.36
C PHE A 72 22.44 49.04 -2.78
N GLY A 73 23.08 48.84 -3.93
CA GLY A 73 24.03 49.80 -4.51
C GLY A 73 23.38 51.04 -5.11
N LEU A 74 22.10 50.97 -5.53
CA LEU A 74 21.39 52.06 -6.23
C LEU A 74 20.93 53.22 -5.32
N HIS A 75 20.86 53.01 -4.00
CA HIS A 75 20.34 53.99 -3.04
C HIS A 75 21.14 53.98 -1.73
N PRO A 76 22.42 54.43 -1.73
CA PRO A 76 23.27 54.34 -0.55
C PRO A 76 22.96 55.41 0.53
N GLU A 77 22.26 56.47 0.17
CA GLU A 77 22.32 57.74 0.93
C GLU A 77 21.62 57.72 2.29
N ASN A 78 20.66 56.83 2.55
CA ASN A 78 19.78 56.95 3.71
C ASN A 78 20.08 55.98 4.87
N SER A 79 21.28 55.41 4.96
CA SER A 79 21.59 54.40 5.99
C SER A 79 22.80 54.73 6.85
N ARG A 80 22.99 56.04 7.19
CA ARG A 80 24.08 56.47 8.09
C ARG A 80 23.85 56.01 9.54
N LEU A 81 22.58 55.87 9.97
CA LEU A 81 22.21 55.44 11.30
C LEU A 81 21.90 53.94 11.32
N ARG A 82 22.20 53.28 12.46
CA ARG A 82 21.71 51.92 12.73
C ARG A 82 20.19 51.98 12.87
N PHE A 83 19.51 50.92 12.47
CA PHE A 83 18.05 50.81 12.57
C PHE A 83 17.29 51.99 11.88
N SER A 84 17.80 52.45 10.76
CA SER A 84 17.14 53.52 9.99
C SER A 84 15.87 53.02 9.28
N ASP A 85 14.89 53.90 9.04
CA ASP A 85 13.65 53.58 8.30
C ASP A 85 13.95 53.01 6.90
N ALA A 86 15.02 53.45 6.27
CA ALA A 86 15.50 52.92 5.00
C ALA A 86 15.91 51.44 5.13
N MET A 87 16.56 51.05 6.24
CA MET A 87 16.91 49.66 6.48
C MET A 87 15.69 48.81 6.79
N PHE A 88 14.72 49.32 7.55
CA PHE A 88 13.45 48.63 7.76
C PHE A 88 12.69 48.40 6.46
N SER A 89 12.61 49.38 5.57
CA SER A 89 11.98 49.25 4.26
C SER A 89 12.67 48.16 3.40
N ARG A 90 14.02 48.13 3.40
CA ARG A 90 14.79 47.07 2.70
C ARG A 90 14.59 45.70 3.31
N TYR A 91 14.61 45.62 4.63
CA TYR A 91 14.35 44.38 5.36
C TYR A 91 12.96 43.84 5.00
N LYS A 92 11.93 44.67 4.97
CA LYS A 92 10.58 44.31 4.53
C LYS A 92 10.58 43.72 3.11
N SER A 93 11.30 44.37 2.17
CA SER A 93 11.43 43.84 0.80
C SER A 93 12.16 42.51 0.76
N VAL A 94 13.25 42.36 1.52
CA VAL A 94 14.01 41.11 1.62
C VAL A 94 13.14 39.99 2.18
N ILE A 95 12.41 40.22 3.26
CA ILE A 95 11.52 39.19 3.88
C ILE A 95 10.45 38.76 2.89
N ILE A 96 9.76 39.69 2.21
CA ILE A 96 8.70 39.32 1.26
C ILE A 96 9.26 38.48 0.12
N ASN A 97 10.39 38.89 -0.48
CA ASN A 97 11.03 38.12 -1.55
C ASN A 97 11.51 36.74 -1.06
N SER A 98 12.11 36.71 0.13
CA SER A 98 12.56 35.44 0.74
C SER A 98 11.40 34.49 1.01
N LEU A 99 10.25 34.97 1.49
CA LEU A 99 9.05 34.15 1.71
C LEU A 99 8.52 33.55 0.40
N ILE A 100 8.55 34.32 -0.70
CA ILE A 100 8.16 33.80 -2.03
C ILE A 100 9.11 32.67 -2.45
N PHE A 101 10.43 32.86 -2.30
CA PHE A 101 11.41 31.81 -2.63
C PHE A 101 11.24 30.59 -1.75
N VAL A 102 11.06 30.77 -0.44
CA VAL A 102 10.80 29.66 0.49
C VAL A 102 9.56 28.89 0.10
N LEU A 103 8.46 29.57 -0.28
CA LEU A 103 7.23 28.93 -0.72
C LEU A 103 7.48 28.06 -1.98
N ILE A 104 8.15 28.61 -3.00
CA ILE A 104 8.46 27.88 -4.24
C ILE A 104 9.36 26.67 -3.95
N ILE A 105 10.40 26.84 -3.12
CA ILE A 105 11.32 25.78 -2.76
C ILE A 105 10.58 24.70 -1.96
N THR A 106 9.73 25.09 -1.01
CA THR A 106 8.95 24.14 -0.21
C THR A 106 7.98 23.35 -1.08
N CYS A 107 7.27 24.00 -2.01
CA CYS A 107 6.43 23.29 -2.99
C CYS A 107 7.26 22.29 -3.82
N ALA A 108 8.42 22.72 -4.33
CA ALA A 108 9.29 21.85 -5.12
C ALA A 108 9.80 20.65 -4.33
N THR A 109 10.19 20.84 -3.06
CA THR A 109 10.81 19.78 -2.25
C THR A 109 9.82 18.92 -1.49
N GLU A 110 8.65 19.43 -1.09
CA GLU A 110 7.69 18.68 -0.26
C GLU A 110 6.51 18.12 -1.06
N ILE A 111 6.19 18.70 -2.23
CA ILE A 111 5.09 18.23 -3.09
C ILE A 111 5.64 17.47 -4.31
N PHE A 112 6.50 18.13 -5.10
CA PHE A 112 6.97 17.53 -6.36
C PHE A 112 8.04 16.45 -6.16
N LEU A 113 9.05 16.71 -5.32
CA LEU A 113 10.17 15.78 -5.13
C LEU A 113 9.77 14.41 -4.57
N PRO A 114 8.87 14.29 -3.57
CA PRO A 114 8.40 12.99 -3.10
C PRO A 114 7.68 12.18 -4.19
N GLN A 115 6.85 12.83 -5.02
CA GLN A 115 6.16 12.16 -6.13
C GLN A 115 7.14 11.67 -7.20
N VAL A 116 8.15 12.48 -7.53
CA VAL A 116 9.22 12.11 -8.47
C VAL A 116 10.03 10.94 -7.91
N ASN A 117 10.40 10.99 -6.63
CA ASN A 117 11.13 9.91 -5.97
C ASN A 117 10.32 8.61 -5.91
N ALA A 118 9.03 8.67 -5.58
CA ALA A 118 8.16 7.50 -5.58
C ALA A 118 8.09 6.86 -6.96
N LYS A 119 7.93 7.68 -8.01
CA LYS A 119 7.89 7.18 -9.39
C LYS A 119 9.24 6.62 -9.87
N LEU A 120 10.35 7.23 -9.49
CA LEU A 120 11.69 6.70 -9.78
C LEU A 120 11.89 5.33 -9.10
N LYS A 121 11.54 5.19 -7.82
CA LYS A 121 11.61 3.90 -7.12
C LYS A 121 10.75 2.83 -7.77
N THR A 122 9.53 3.17 -8.22
CA THR A 122 8.68 2.23 -8.96
C THR A 122 9.35 1.76 -10.25
N LEU A 123 10.01 2.67 -10.99
CA LEU A 123 10.73 2.31 -12.22
C LEU A 123 11.96 1.43 -11.95
N GLU A 124 12.67 1.65 -10.85
CA GLU A 124 13.81 0.82 -10.41
C GLU A 124 13.37 -0.55 -9.87
N PHE A 125 12.16 -0.62 -9.32
CA PHE A 125 11.60 -1.88 -8.80
C PHE A 125 11.07 -2.80 -9.91
N LYS A 126 10.53 -2.26 -10.99
CA LYS A 126 9.93 -3.03 -12.10
C LYS A 126 10.80 -4.17 -12.64
N PRO A 127 12.11 -4.01 -12.91
CA PRO A 127 12.94 -5.11 -13.41
C PRO A 127 13.11 -6.24 -12.39
N LYS A 128 13.16 -5.92 -11.10
CA LYS A 128 13.23 -6.93 -10.03
C LYS A 128 11.94 -7.73 -9.98
N LEU A 129 10.81 -7.04 -9.98
CA LEU A 129 9.48 -7.66 -10.01
C LEU A 129 9.29 -8.52 -11.26
N MET A 130 9.74 -8.07 -12.43
CA MET A 130 9.72 -8.83 -13.66
C MET A 130 10.47 -10.17 -13.52
N ARG A 131 11.69 -10.14 -12.95
CA ARG A 131 12.47 -11.37 -12.69
C ARG A 131 11.77 -12.31 -11.69
N GLU A 132 11.15 -11.77 -10.67
CA GLU A 132 10.37 -12.57 -9.73
C GLU A 132 9.18 -13.25 -10.43
N TYR A 133 8.48 -12.54 -11.30
CA TYR A 133 7.40 -13.13 -12.09
C TYR A 133 7.91 -14.17 -13.08
N GLN A 134 9.05 -13.95 -13.75
CA GLN A 134 9.70 -14.93 -14.62
C GLN A 134 10.06 -16.21 -13.83
N ASN A 135 10.64 -16.07 -12.65
CA ASN A 135 11.00 -17.22 -11.80
C ASN A 135 9.76 -17.95 -11.31
N SER A 136 8.72 -17.22 -10.90
CA SER A 136 7.44 -17.83 -10.50
C SER A 136 6.78 -18.56 -11.67
N ALA A 137 6.79 -17.99 -12.87
CA ALA A 137 6.25 -18.64 -14.06
C ALA A 137 6.96 -19.96 -14.35
N LYS A 138 8.29 -19.98 -14.28
CA LYS A 138 9.09 -21.21 -14.46
C LYS A 138 8.78 -22.25 -13.39
N PHE A 139 8.76 -21.84 -12.12
CA PHE A 139 8.44 -22.74 -10.99
C PHE A 139 7.08 -23.41 -11.15
N PHE A 140 6.03 -22.62 -11.47
CA PHE A 140 4.70 -23.20 -11.64
C PHE A 140 4.59 -24.06 -12.91
N TYR A 141 5.33 -23.72 -13.96
CA TYR A 141 5.42 -24.54 -15.16
C TYR A 141 6.05 -25.91 -14.87
N GLU A 142 7.16 -25.96 -14.14
CA GLU A 142 7.83 -27.19 -13.72
C GLU A 142 6.93 -28.06 -12.83
N ASN A 143 6.12 -27.41 -11.98
CA ASN A 143 5.12 -28.09 -11.13
C ASN A 143 3.80 -28.40 -11.86
N LYS A 144 3.77 -28.32 -13.19
CA LYS A 144 2.61 -28.63 -14.04
C LYS A 144 1.35 -27.78 -13.78
N ASN A 145 1.50 -26.65 -13.09
CA ASN A 145 0.43 -25.67 -12.88
C ASN A 145 0.48 -24.61 -13.99
N TYR A 146 0.10 -25.02 -15.20
CA TYR A 146 0.25 -24.21 -16.42
C TYR A 146 -0.58 -22.93 -16.41
N GLU A 147 -1.75 -22.92 -15.77
CA GLU A 147 -2.60 -21.75 -15.68
C GLU A 147 -1.94 -20.64 -14.83
N THR A 148 -1.43 -21.00 -13.67
CA THR A 148 -0.71 -20.04 -12.81
C THR A 148 0.59 -19.60 -13.47
N ALA A 149 1.31 -20.52 -14.14
CA ALA A 149 2.51 -20.19 -14.90
C ALA A 149 2.23 -19.16 -16.00
N PHE A 150 1.16 -19.34 -16.78
CA PHE A 150 0.74 -18.40 -17.82
C PHE A 150 0.40 -17.01 -17.27
N GLN A 151 -0.25 -16.94 -16.09
CA GLN A 151 -0.55 -15.66 -15.46
C GLN A 151 0.72 -14.89 -15.08
N TYR A 152 1.69 -15.54 -14.43
CA TYR A 152 2.96 -14.91 -14.11
C TYR A 152 3.76 -14.53 -15.36
N ALA A 153 3.73 -15.37 -16.39
CA ALA A 153 4.34 -15.05 -17.69
C ALA A 153 3.70 -13.80 -18.32
N LYS A 154 2.37 -13.69 -18.27
CA LYS A 154 1.63 -12.53 -18.74
C LYS A 154 2.00 -11.26 -17.97
N LEU A 155 2.05 -11.33 -16.63
CA LEU A 155 2.46 -10.20 -15.79
C LEU A 155 3.91 -9.76 -16.10
N ALA A 156 4.83 -10.69 -16.29
CA ALA A 156 6.20 -10.38 -16.70
C ALA A 156 6.23 -9.70 -18.07
N TYR A 157 5.48 -10.22 -19.04
CA TYR A 157 5.36 -9.66 -20.40
C TYR A 157 4.75 -8.25 -20.39
N GLU A 158 3.75 -7.97 -19.56
CA GLU A 158 3.15 -6.63 -19.42
C GLU A 158 4.14 -5.60 -18.87
N ILE A 159 5.11 -6.02 -18.04
CA ILE A 159 6.17 -5.12 -17.55
C ILE A 159 7.12 -4.73 -18.66
N ASP A 160 7.61 -5.69 -19.45
CA ASP A 160 8.47 -5.44 -20.62
C ASP A 160 8.16 -6.41 -21.76
N PRO A 161 7.31 -6.00 -22.74
CA PRO A 161 6.96 -6.81 -23.89
C PRO A 161 8.13 -7.07 -24.88
N LYS A 162 9.21 -6.29 -24.76
CA LYS A 162 10.38 -6.39 -25.64
C LYS A 162 11.46 -7.34 -25.12
N ASP A 163 11.33 -7.78 -23.88
CA ASP A 163 12.25 -8.76 -23.29
C ASP A 163 12.03 -10.13 -23.93
N LYS A 164 13.11 -10.72 -24.46
CA LYS A 164 13.06 -12.02 -25.15
C LYS A 164 12.63 -13.15 -24.23
N THR A 165 13.10 -13.12 -22.98
CA THR A 165 12.76 -14.13 -21.97
C THR A 165 11.27 -14.11 -21.64
N ASN A 166 10.68 -12.91 -21.55
CA ASN A 166 9.24 -12.75 -21.34
C ASN A 166 8.43 -13.34 -22.49
N GLN A 167 8.86 -13.08 -23.73
CA GLN A 167 8.20 -13.61 -24.93
C GLN A 167 8.28 -15.14 -24.99
N GLU A 168 9.45 -15.71 -24.69
CA GLU A 168 9.66 -17.16 -24.68
C GLU A 168 8.81 -17.85 -23.60
N ILE A 169 8.84 -17.34 -22.36
CA ILE A 169 8.07 -17.93 -21.26
C ILE A 169 6.57 -17.82 -21.54
N LEU A 170 6.10 -16.67 -22.06
CA LEU A 170 4.70 -16.49 -22.43
C LEU A 170 4.28 -17.49 -23.51
N TYR A 171 5.04 -17.61 -24.60
CA TYR A 171 4.76 -18.54 -25.68
C TYR A 171 4.66 -20.00 -25.20
N ILE A 172 5.64 -20.43 -24.39
CA ILE A 172 5.65 -21.79 -23.83
C ILE A 172 4.44 -22.04 -22.93
N THR A 173 4.11 -21.09 -22.05
CA THR A 173 3.00 -21.25 -21.10
C THR A 173 1.63 -21.14 -21.79
N GLU A 174 1.49 -20.30 -22.83
CA GLU A 174 0.28 -20.15 -23.63
C GLU A 174 -0.05 -21.44 -24.38
N ALA A 175 0.94 -22.06 -25.03
CA ALA A 175 0.78 -23.31 -25.77
C ALA A 175 0.24 -24.48 -24.90
N TYR A 176 0.53 -24.47 -23.59
CA TYR A 176 -0.02 -25.47 -22.64
C TYR A 176 -1.37 -25.04 -22.06
N ASN A 177 -1.65 -23.74 -21.96
CA ASN A 177 -2.93 -23.24 -21.46
C ASN A 177 -4.06 -23.44 -22.48
N ASP A 178 -3.75 -23.43 -23.78
CA ASP A 178 -4.73 -23.67 -24.85
C ASP A 178 -5.24 -25.13 -24.90
N ARG A 179 -4.55 -26.06 -24.25
CA ARG A 179 -5.02 -27.43 -24.04
C ARG A 179 -6.11 -27.57 -22.96
N LYS A 180 -6.94 -26.52 -22.79
CA LYS A 180 -8.03 -26.50 -21.78
C LYS A 180 -9.01 -27.65 -21.90
N GLU A 181 -9.24 -28.17 -23.08
CA GLU A 181 -10.15 -29.31 -23.28
C GLU A 181 -9.61 -30.61 -22.69
N GLU A 182 -8.30 -30.90 -22.80
CA GLU A 182 -7.68 -32.04 -22.17
C GLU A 182 -7.63 -31.91 -20.64
N ILE A 183 -7.33 -30.70 -20.15
CA ILE A 183 -7.32 -30.39 -18.71
C ILE A 183 -8.73 -30.46 -18.12
N SER A 184 -9.75 -29.98 -18.84
CA SER A 184 -11.15 -30.09 -18.40
C SER A 184 -11.64 -31.55 -18.38
N ALA A 185 -11.16 -32.40 -19.28
CA ALA A 185 -11.48 -33.82 -19.26
C ALA A 185 -10.77 -34.55 -18.10
N ALA A 186 -9.49 -34.24 -17.84
CA ALA A 186 -8.75 -34.77 -16.71
C ALA A 186 -9.35 -34.30 -15.37
N LEU A 187 -9.78 -33.04 -15.29
CA LEU A 187 -10.46 -32.47 -14.14
C LEU A 187 -11.82 -33.17 -13.88
N LYS A 188 -12.62 -33.36 -14.94
CA LYS A 188 -13.90 -34.11 -14.85
C LYS A 188 -13.67 -35.53 -14.34
N LYS A 189 -12.59 -36.20 -14.81
CA LYS A 189 -12.23 -37.53 -14.36
C LYS A 189 -11.85 -37.54 -12.86
N LYS A 190 -11.02 -36.59 -12.44
CA LYS A 190 -10.54 -36.48 -11.05
C LYS A 190 -11.65 -36.04 -10.08
N ILE A 191 -12.56 -35.15 -10.48
CA ILE A 191 -13.76 -34.83 -9.70
C ILE A 191 -14.69 -36.01 -9.61
N ASN A 192 -14.86 -36.79 -10.69
CA ASN A 192 -15.61 -38.03 -10.66
C ASN A 192 -14.95 -39.08 -9.73
N GLU A 193 -13.64 -39.21 -9.73
CA GLU A 193 -12.91 -40.10 -8.81
C GLU A 193 -13.07 -39.68 -7.33
N LEU A 194 -13.13 -38.38 -7.04
CA LEU A 194 -13.38 -37.82 -5.69
C LEU A 194 -14.84 -38.02 -5.24
N THR A 195 -15.80 -38.02 -6.18
CA THR A 195 -17.23 -38.14 -5.89
C THR A 195 -17.74 -39.60 -5.95
N PHE A 196 -17.02 -40.53 -6.55
CA PHE A 196 -17.46 -41.92 -6.75
C PHE A 196 -16.74 -42.99 -5.88
N GLY A 197 -16.01 -42.57 -4.85
CA GLY A 197 -15.54 -43.51 -3.82
C GLY A 197 -16.72 -44.08 -3.02
N GLU A 198 -17.20 -45.28 -3.41
CA GLU A 198 -18.19 -46.10 -2.74
C GLU A 198 -19.52 -45.46 -2.31
N LEU A 199 -20.54 -45.64 -3.13
CA LEU A 199 -21.96 -45.34 -2.88
C LEU A 199 -22.60 -46.28 -1.83
N ASN A 200 -22.03 -46.35 -0.64
CA ASN A 200 -22.69 -46.94 0.53
C ASN A 200 -22.96 -45.82 1.55
N PHE A 201 -23.94 -44.99 1.25
CA PHE A 201 -24.37 -43.96 2.18
C PHE A 201 -25.56 -44.43 3.01
N SER A 202 -25.34 -44.73 4.26
CA SER A 202 -26.35 -44.50 5.29
C SER A 202 -26.25 -43.00 5.64
N LEU A 203 -27.17 -42.18 5.11
CA LEU A 203 -27.20 -40.75 5.37
C LEU A 203 -27.78 -40.52 6.77
N GLU A 204 -26.91 -40.26 7.74
CA GLU A 204 -27.35 -39.70 9.01
C GLU A 204 -27.77 -38.24 8.78
N GLU A 205 -28.92 -37.85 9.35
CA GLU A 205 -29.39 -36.49 9.37
C GLU A 205 -28.29 -35.58 9.99
N PRO A 206 -27.89 -34.50 9.34
CA PRO A 206 -26.76 -33.68 9.78
C PRO A 206 -26.98 -33.12 11.20
N LYS A 207 -26.02 -33.33 12.09
CA LYS A 207 -26.03 -32.78 13.46
C LYS A 207 -25.90 -31.25 13.42
N ILE A 208 -26.82 -30.60 14.15
CA ILE A 208 -26.96 -29.13 14.17
C ILE A 208 -25.95 -28.54 15.17
N GLU A 209 -24.95 -27.81 14.65
CA GLU A 209 -24.14 -26.90 15.48
C GLU A 209 -24.74 -25.49 15.44
N SER A 210 -24.72 -24.77 16.57
CA SER A 210 -25.29 -23.41 16.66
C SER A 210 -24.47 -22.41 15.86
N VAL A 211 -25.11 -21.75 14.88
CA VAL A 211 -24.50 -20.71 14.06
C VAL A 211 -25.24 -19.39 14.30
N LYS A 212 -24.51 -18.33 14.63
CA LYS A 212 -25.08 -16.96 14.67
C LYS A 212 -25.33 -16.48 13.23
N THR A 213 -26.59 -16.34 12.83
CA THR A 213 -26.98 -15.79 11.53
C THR A 213 -27.61 -14.40 11.74
N PRO A 214 -27.46 -13.47 10.76
CA PRO A 214 -28.07 -12.16 10.82
C PRO A 214 -29.60 -12.20 10.67
N TYR A 215 -30.16 -13.37 10.30
CA TYR A 215 -31.59 -13.54 10.06
C TYR A 215 -32.31 -14.03 11.31
N LYS A 216 -33.52 -13.49 11.55
CA LYS A 216 -34.40 -13.96 12.62
C LYS A 216 -34.95 -15.36 12.25
N SER A 217 -35.06 -16.26 13.24
CA SER A 217 -35.62 -17.60 13.08
C SER A 217 -36.98 -17.59 12.33
N PHE A 218 -37.84 -16.62 12.62
CA PHE A 218 -39.13 -16.45 11.95
C PHE A 218 -39.04 -16.14 10.45
N GLU A 219 -38.10 -15.34 10.02
CA GLU A 219 -37.91 -14.99 8.59
C GLU A 219 -37.45 -16.23 7.80
N LEU A 220 -36.54 -17.00 8.37
CA LEU A 220 -36.06 -18.25 7.80
C LEU A 220 -37.16 -19.32 7.76
N MET A 221 -38.02 -19.38 8.79
CA MET A 221 -39.19 -20.27 8.79
C MET A 221 -40.17 -19.92 7.68
N ASN A 222 -40.46 -18.66 7.44
CA ASN A 222 -41.32 -18.23 6.34
C ASN A 222 -40.72 -18.59 4.98
N ALA A 223 -39.40 -18.42 4.81
CA ALA A 223 -38.69 -18.88 3.61
C ALA A 223 -38.82 -20.40 3.42
N ALA A 224 -38.64 -21.19 4.49
CA ALA A 224 -38.80 -22.63 4.46
C ALA A 224 -40.23 -23.06 4.05
N LYS A 225 -41.27 -22.42 4.60
CA LYS A 225 -42.69 -22.66 4.23
C LYS A 225 -42.96 -22.32 2.76
N THR A 226 -42.41 -21.21 2.29
CA THR A 226 -42.54 -20.82 0.89
C THR A 226 -41.91 -21.86 -0.04
N CYS A 227 -40.71 -22.31 0.26
CA CYS A 227 -40.04 -23.38 -0.50
C CYS A 227 -40.84 -24.69 -0.47
N LEU A 228 -41.37 -25.06 0.69
CA LEU A 228 -42.20 -26.28 0.84
C LEU A 228 -43.45 -26.22 -0.05
N SER A 229 -44.16 -25.07 -0.07
CA SER A 229 -45.33 -24.87 -0.91
C SER A 229 -45.03 -24.90 -2.42
N GLN A 230 -43.82 -24.50 -2.80
CA GLN A 230 -43.31 -24.52 -4.17
C GLN A 230 -42.70 -25.88 -4.57
N LYS A 231 -42.72 -26.89 -3.68
CA LYS A 231 -42.07 -28.18 -3.86
C LYS A 231 -40.55 -28.09 -4.07
N ASP A 232 -39.95 -27.03 -3.59
CA ASP A 232 -38.50 -26.85 -3.52
C ASP A 232 -38.00 -27.52 -2.21
N TRP A 233 -37.80 -28.85 -2.26
CA TRP A 233 -37.46 -29.64 -1.09
C TRP A 233 -36.07 -29.31 -0.54
N PHE A 234 -35.10 -29.02 -1.40
CA PHE A 234 -33.77 -28.56 -1.00
C PHE A 234 -33.84 -27.23 -0.24
N GLY A 235 -34.57 -26.25 -0.77
CA GLY A 235 -34.75 -24.95 -0.12
C GLY A 235 -35.49 -25.06 1.19
N ALA A 236 -36.57 -25.86 1.24
CA ALA A 236 -37.36 -26.08 2.48
C ALA A 236 -36.48 -26.67 3.59
N HIS A 237 -35.69 -27.69 3.29
CA HIS A 237 -34.78 -28.31 4.25
C HIS A 237 -33.66 -27.33 4.66
N TYR A 238 -33.02 -26.63 3.73
CA TYR A 238 -31.95 -25.70 4.01
C TYR A 238 -32.39 -24.56 4.94
N TYR A 239 -33.47 -23.87 4.63
CA TYR A 239 -33.94 -22.76 5.45
C TYR A 239 -34.48 -23.21 6.81
N SER A 240 -35.12 -24.39 6.90
CA SER A 240 -35.54 -24.95 8.19
C SER A 240 -34.34 -25.31 9.08
N GLN A 241 -33.29 -25.93 8.53
CA GLN A 241 -32.05 -26.22 9.25
C GLN A 241 -31.34 -24.94 9.71
N LEU A 242 -31.25 -23.94 8.85
CA LEU A 242 -30.64 -22.65 9.19
C LEU A 242 -31.44 -21.94 10.28
N ALA A 243 -32.79 -22.00 10.22
CA ALA A 243 -33.67 -21.47 11.25
C ALA A 243 -33.48 -22.20 12.59
N LEU A 244 -33.37 -23.54 12.59
CA LEU A 244 -33.08 -24.32 13.78
C LEU A 244 -31.72 -24.00 14.42
N LYS A 245 -30.70 -23.73 13.60
CA LYS A 245 -29.36 -23.29 14.07
C LYS A 245 -29.40 -21.89 14.70
N SER A 246 -30.30 -21.02 14.22
CA SER A 246 -30.45 -19.66 14.73
C SER A 246 -31.46 -19.52 15.88
N ALA A 247 -32.33 -20.53 16.08
CA ALA A 247 -33.35 -20.53 17.10
C ALA A 247 -32.75 -20.67 18.51
N GLY A 248 -33.20 -19.83 19.44
CA GLY A 248 -32.88 -20.01 20.86
C GLY A 248 -33.61 -21.22 21.45
N THR A 249 -33.10 -21.78 22.53
CA THR A 249 -33.64 -23.00 23.17
C THR A 249 -35.12 -22.93 23.58
N LYS A 250 -35.73 -21.77 23.63
CA LYS A 250 -37.12 -21.50 23.98
C LYS A 250 -37.96 -20.97 22.81
N ASP A 251 -37.48 -21.10 21.57
CA ASP A 251 -38.23 -20.59 20.39
C ASP A 251 -39.46 -21.48 20.15
N ILE A 252 -40.63 -20.87 20.08
CA ILE A 252 -41.93 -21.54 19.88
C ILE A 252 -41.98 -22.29 18.54
N ASN A 253 -41.21 -21.83 17.55
CA ASN A 253 -41.23 -22.36 16.18
C ASN A 253 -40.38 -23.63 15.99
N ILE A 254 -39.65 -24.09 16.99
CA ILE A 254 -38.74 -25.26 16.86
C ILE A 254 -39.49 -26.52 16.42
N SER A 255 -40.70 -26.77 16.96
CA SER A 255 -41.50 -27.96 16.60
C SER A 255 -41.91 -27.94 15.15
N GLU A 256 -42.41 -26.82 14.66
CA GLU A 256 -42.82 -26.65 13.27
C GLU A 256 -41.63 -26.71 12.29
N LEU A 257 -40.49 -26.08 12.66
CA LEU A 257 -39.27 -26.15 11.89
C LEU A 257 -38.71 -27.57 11.73
N LYS A 258 -38.77 -28.39 12.81
CA LYS A 258 -38.41 -29.82 12.76
C LYS A 258 -39.34 -30.59 11.84
N GLN A 259 -40.63 -30.29 11.87
CA GLN A 259 -41.60 -30.94 10.99
C GLN A 259 -41.35 -30.62 9.53
N ILE A 260 -41.15 -29.34 9.19
CA ILE A 260 -40.81 -28.90 7.82
C ILE A 260 -39.51 -29.55 7.36
N SER A 261 -38.50 -29.59 8.21
CA SER A 261 -37.21 -30.21 7.90
C SER A 261 -37.38 -31.72 7.60
N ALA A 262 -38.09 -32.46 8.46
CA ALA A 262 -38.30 -33.89 8.28
C ALA A 262 -39.16 -34.21 7.04
N GLU A 263 -40.19 -33.41 6.77
CA GLU A 263 -41.02 -33.57 5.56
C GLU A 263 -40.19 -33.34 4.29
N ALA A 264 -39.42 -32.24 4.23
CA ALA A 264 -38.56 -31.94 3.10
C ALA A 264 -37.49 -33.03 2.90
N TRP A 265 -36.89 -33.52 3.96
CA TRP A 265 -35.90 -34.60 3.92
C TRP A 265 -36.47 -35.90 3.36
N ASN A 266 -37.64 -36.34 3.86
CA ASN A 266 -38.31 -37.53 3.36
C ASN A 266 -38.66 -37.43 1.87
N LYS A 267 -39.03 -36.21 1.39
CA LYS A 267 -39.31 -36.01 -0.03
C LYS A 267 -38.04 -36.03 -0.88
N LEU A 268 -36.91 -35.54 -0.38
CA LEU A 268 -35.61 -35.65 -1.03
C LEU A 268 -35.16 -37.12 -1.16
N ASP A 269 -35.36 -37.91 -0.12
CA ASP A 269 -34.99 -39.32 -0.12
C ASP A 269 -35.85 -40.14 -1.12
N GLN A 270 -37.17 -39.86 -1.19
CA GLN A 270 -38.05 -40.44 -2.20
C GLN A 270 -37.68 -40.04 -3.62
N ALA A 271 -37.26 -38.78 -3.83
CA ALA A 271 -36.87 -38.25 -5.15
C ALA A 271 -35.59 -38.89 -5.71
N LYS A 272 -34.76 -39.46 -4.87
CA LYS A 272 -33.52 -40.16 -5.23
C LYS A 272 -33.74 -41.35 -6.15
N GLU A 273 -34.89 -42.02 -6.06
CA GLU A 273 -35.24 -43.20 -6.83
C GLU A 273 -36.02 -42.92 -8.13
N LEU A 274 -36.37 -41.66 -8.37
CA LEU A 274 -37.23 -41.25 -9.50
C LEU A 274 -36.39 -40.72 -10.68
N GLY A 275 -36.74 -41.08 -11.92
CA GLY A 275 -36.17 -40.56 -13.16
C GLY A 275 -35.29 -41.52 -13.95
N THR A 276 -34.67 -41.06 -15.02
CA THR A 276 -33.74 -41.82 -15.85
C THR A 276 -32.40 -42.01 -15.17
N SER A 277 -31.57 -42.98 -15.58
CA SER A 277 -30.25 -43.25 -15.00
C SER A 277 -29.33 -42.00 -14.99
N GLU A 278 -29.44 -41.13 -15.97
CA GLU A 278 -28.66 -39.85 -16.00
C GLU A 278 -29.24 -38.83 -15.03
N GLU A 279 -30.56 -38.67 -14.96
CA GLU A 279 -31.22 -37.77 -14.02
C GLU A 279 -30.96 -38.19 -12.57
N GLN A 280 -30.95 -39.47 -12.29
CA GLN A 280 -30.62 -40.02 -10.97
C GLN A 280 -29.17 -39.72 -10.58
N LYS A 281 -28.21 -39.82 -11.52
CA LYS A 281 -26.81 -39.45 -11.27
C LYS A 281 -26.64 -37.96 -10.97
N ILE A 282 -27.33 -37.09 -11.74
CA ILE A 282 -27.30 -35.65 -11.51
C ILE A 282 -27.93 -35.32 -10.14
N PHE A 283 -29.07 -35.92 -9.83
CA PHE A 283 -29.72 -35.74 -8.53
C PHE A 283 -28.83 -36.22 -7.38
N ALA A 284 -28.19 -37.36 -7.50
CA ALA A 284 -27.24 -37.86 -6.49
C ALA A 284 -26.07 -36.89 -6.25
N LYS A 285 -25.49 -36.31 -7.31
CA LYS A 285 -24.45 -35.32 -7.18
C LYS A 285 -24.96 -34.00 -6.53
N LYS A 286 -26.14 -33.52 -6.91
CA LYS A 286 -26.78 -32.37 -6.25
C LYS A 286 -26.98 -32.61 -4.77
N TYR A 287 -27.50 -33.79 -4.45
CA TYR A 287 -27.77 -34.22 -3.08
C TYR A 287 -26.46 -34.29 -2.25
N GLU A 288 -25.41 -34.91 -2.79
CA GLU A 288 -24.09 -34.95 -2.16
C GLU A 288 -23.53 -33.54 -1.89
N GLY A 289 -23.56 -32.65 -2.90
CA GLY A 289 -23.14 -31.28 -2.74
C GLY A 289 -23.95 -30.51 -1.69
N TYR A 290 -25.27 -30.76 -1.64
CA TYR A 290 -26.16 -30.20 -0.65
C TYR A 290 -25.85 -30.68 0.76
N VAL A 291 -25.69 -31.98 0.96
CA VAL A 291 -25.31 -32.59 2.25
C VAL A 291 -23.97 -32.06 2.74
N SER A 292 -22.98 -31.98 1.85
CA SER A 292 -21.67 -31.38 2.17
C SER A 292 -21.82 -29.91 2.67
N LEU A 293 -22.69 -29.14 2.03
CA LEU A 293 -22.96 -27.75 2.44
C LEU A 293 -23.59 -27.68 3.83
N VAL A 294 -24.60 -28.52 4.12
CA VAL A 294 -25.29 -28.50 5.41
C VAL A 294 -24.38 -28.99 6.54
N ASN A 295 -23.51 -29.96 6.26
CA ASN A 295 -22.53 -30.50 7.20
C ASN A 295 -21.34 -29.52 7.45
N GLY A 296 -21.26 -28.40 6.71
CA GLY A 296 -20.19 -27.43 6.89
C GLY A 296 -18.94 -27.70 6.04
N ASP A 297 -18.93 -28.76 5.20
CA ASP A 297 -17.87 -28.96 4.21
C ASP A 297 -18.11 -28.09 2.97
N ILE A 298 -17.89 -26.80 3.18
CA ILE A 298 -18.16 -25.75 2.20
C ILE A 298 -17.30 -25.92 0.94
N LEU A 299 -16.07 -26.39 1.10
CA LEU A 299 -15.12 -26.57 0.02
C LEU A 299 -15.60 -27.65 -0.95
N ARG A 300 -15.96 -28.83 -0.42
CA ARG A 300 -16.51 -29.95 -1.20
C ARG A 300 -17.80 -29.56 -1.89
N ALA A 301 -18.72 -28.89 -1.18
CA ALA A 301 -19.97 -28.40 -1.73
C ALA A 301 -19.73 -27.46 -2.93
N TYR A 302 -18.81 -26.50 -2.80
CA TYR A 302 -18.48 -25.58 -3.87
C TYR A 302 -17.99 -26.31 -5.12
N TYR A 303 -17.03 -27.23 -4.99
CA TYR A 303 -16.49 -27.94 -6.16
C TYR A 303 -17.51 -28.86 -6.82
N ILE A 304 -18.39 -29.51 -6.07
CA ILE A 304 -19.46 -30.32 -6.65
C ILE A 304 -20.42 -29.46 -7.48
N PHE A 305 -20.95 -28.35 -6.91
CA PHE A 305 -21.86 -27.48 -7.64
C PHE A 305 -21.16 -26.74 -8.79
N HIS A 306 -19.89 -26.40 -8.64
CA HIS A 306 -19.09 -25.81 -9.71
C HIS A 306 -18.90 -26.79 -10.89
N ALA A 307 -18.55 -28.03 -10.61
CA ALA A 307 -18.42 -29.09 -11.62
C ALA A 307 -19.75 -29.33 -12.37
N LEU A 308 -20.86 -29.43 -11.62
CA LEU A 308 -22.19 -29.56 -12.22
C LEU A 308 -22.53 -28.39 -13.14
N SER A 309 -22.17 -27.17 -12.75
CA SER A 309 -22.41 -25.96 -13.57
C SER A 309 -21.62 -25.94 -14.86
N LEU A 310 -20.46 -26.62 -14.92
CA LEU A 310 -19.60 -26.72 -16.11
C LEU A 310 -19.97 -27.89 -17.03
N GLU A 311 -20.75 -28.88 -16.55
CA GLU A 311 -21.03 -30.11 -17.28
C GLU A 311 -21.92 -29.87 -18.51
N SER A 312 -22.93 -28.98 -18.41
CA SER A 312 -23.75 -28.54 -19.54
C SER A 312 -24.41 -27.18 -19.31
N THR A 313 -24.78 -26.50 -20.41
CA THR A 313 -25.54 -25.24 -20.35
C THR A 313 -26.90 -25.39 -19.65
N LYS A 314 -27.53 -26.55 -19.77
CA LYS A 314 -28.81 -26.88 -19.11
C LYS A 314 -28.61 -26.97 -17.57
N LEU A 315 -27.54 -27.60 -17.11
CA LEU A 315 -27.22 -27.70 -15.68
C LEU A 315 -26.74 -26.37 -15.10
N SER A 316 -26.02 -25.57 -15.88
CA SER A 316 -25.64 -24.21 -15.44
C SER A 316 -26.85 -23.29 -15.27
N ALA A 317 -27.97 -23.57 -15.93
CA ALA A 317 -29.22 -22.83 -15.81
C ALA A 317 -30.13 -23.34 -14.68
N ASP A 318 -29.83 -24.53 -14.11
CA ASP A 318 -30.62 -25.14 -13.05
C ASP A 318 -30.68 -24.24 -11.80
N PRO A 319 -31.90 -23.96 -11.27
CA PRO A 319 -32.07 -23.04 -10.13
C PRO A 319 -31.35 -23.51 -8.86
N ASP A 320 -31.35 -24.83 -8.57
CA ASP A 320 -30.72 -25.38 -7.38
C ASP A 320 -29.20 -25.26 -7.47
N ILE A 321 -28.63 -25.65 -8.61
CA ILE A 321 -27.17 -25.53 -8.84
C ILE A 321 -26.72 -24.08 -8.71
N LYS A 322 -27.44 -23.12 -9.32
CA LYS A 322 -27.13 -21.69 -9.18
C LYS A 322 -27.21 -21.21 -7.74
N ARG A 323 -28.27 -21.60 -7.02
CA ARG A 323 -28.49 -21.19 -5.63
C ARG A 323 -27.38 -21.70 -4.74
N TYR A 324 -27.11 -23.00 -4.76
CA TYR A 324 -26.13 -23.60 -3.84
C TYR A 324 -24.68 -23.34 -4.23
N LEU A 325 -24.39 -23.16 -5.52
CA LEU A 325 -23.11 -22.61 -5.97
C LEU A 325 -22.91 -21.18 -5.44
N GLY A 326 -23.93 -20.33 -5.49
CA GLY A 326 -23.88 -18.98 -4.95
C GLY A 326 -23.69 -18.94 -3.44
N ILE A 327 -24.40 -19.81 -2.70
CA ILE A 327 -24.29 -19.92 -1.24
C ILE A 327 -22.92 -20.46 -0.84
N SER A 328 -22.49 -21.59 -1.40
CA SER A 328 -21.20 -22.21 -1.10
C SER A 328 -20.04 -21.28 -1.44
N LYS A 329 -20.11 -20.56 -2.56
CA LYS A 329 -19.12 -19.56 -2.94
C LYS A 329 -19.02 -18.43 -1.91
N LYS A 330 -20.13 -17.85 -1.47
CA LYS A 330 -20.14 -16.78 -0.46
C LYS A 330 -19.57 -17.24 0.88
N LEU A 331 -19.92 -18.46 1.31
CA LEU A 331 -19.40 -19.03 2.54
C LEU A 331 -17.90 -19.36 2.43
N LEU A 332 -17.47 -19.83 1.25
CA LEU A 332 -16.07 -20.12 0.96
C LEU A 332 -15.21 -18.84 0.99
N GLU A 333 -15.70 -17.74 0.41
CA GLU A 333 -15.02 -16.44 0.40
C GLU A 333 -14.76 -15.85 1.80
N ASN A 334 -15.43 -16.37 2.85
CA ASN A 334 -15.16 -15.99 4.24
C ASN A 334 -13.96 -16.76 4.86
N GLN A 335 -13.58 -17.92 4.31
CA GLN A 335 -12.53 -18.77 4.84
C GLN A 335 -11.34 -18.94 3.90
N TYR A 336 -11.57 -18.77 2.61
CA TYR A 336 -10.61 -18.93 1.52
C TYR A 336 -10.76 -17.80 0.53
N PHE A 337 -9.70 -17.54 -0.26
CA PHE A 337 -9.81 -16.71 -1.44
C PHE A 337 -9.33 -17.47 -2.67
N PHE A 338 -9.86 -17.10 -3.83
CA PHE A 338 -9.45 -17.73 -5.08
C PHE A 338 -8.19 -17.07 -5.62
N ARG A 339 -7.15 -17.86 -5.93
CA ARG A 339 -5.89 -17.37 -6.50
C ARG A 339 -6.07 -16.60 -7.80
N ASP A 340 -7.11 -16.93 -8.56
CA ASP A 340 -7.43 -16.26 -9.81
C ASP A 340 -8.10 -14.88 -9.65
N GLU A 341 -8.42 -14.47 -8.43
CA GLU A 341 -8.93 -13.11 -8.18
C GLU A 341 -7.94 -12.03 -8.63
N THR A 342 -6.66 -12.35 -8.66
CA THR A 342 -5.60 -11.45 -9.13
C THR A 342 -5.46 -11.38 -10.64
N LYS A 343 -6.10 -12.29 -11.41
CA LYS A 343 -5.97 -12.37 -12.89
C LYS A 343 -6.37 -11.09 -13.62
N ASN A 344 -7.39 -10.41 -13.11
CA ASN A 344 -7.95 -9.21 -13.73
C ASN A 344 -7.40 -7.92 -13.12
N LEU A 345 -6.47 -8.02 -12.16
CA LEU A 345 -5.81 -6.87 -11.60
C LEU A 345 -4.73 -6.39 -12.59
N GLN A 346 -5.02 -5.31 -13.28
CA GLN A 346 -4.01 -4.57 -14.07
C GLN A 346 -3.03 -3.80 -13.16
N ALA A 347 -2.83 -4.26 -11.95
CA ALA A 347 -2.02 -3.60 -10.94
C ALA A 347 -0.81 -4.45 -10.63
N TYR A 348 0.36 -3.85 -10.79
CA TYR A 348 1.62 -4.39 -10.26
C TYR A 348 1.66 -4.23 -8.75
N GLU A 349 2.55 -4.94 -8.09
CA GLU A 349 2.82 -4.76 -6.65
C GLU A 349 3.09 -3.29 -6.35
N THR A 350 2.36 -2.76 -5.37
CA THR A 350 2.45 -1.35 -4.96
C THR A 350 3.52 -1.14 -3.91
N ALA A 351 3.80 -2.15 -3.09
CA ALA A 351 4.85 -2.16 -2.08
C ALA A 351 5.53 -3.53 -2.01
N ALA A 352 6.77 -3.55 -1.57
CA ALA A 352 7.56 -4.77 -1.39
C ALA A 352 8.39 -4.68 -0.12
N ASN A 353 8.72 -5.87 0.45
CA ASN A 353 9.52 -6.00 1.66
C ASN A 353 8.97 -5.17 2.84
N VAL A 354 7.66 -5.28 3.06
CA VAL A 354 6.98 -4.62 4.17
C VAL A 354 7.18 -5.45 5.43
N TYR A 355 7.69 -4.85 6.49
CA TYR A 355 7.89 -5.53 7.77
C TYR A 355 7.38 -4.68 8.93
N PHE A 356 6.87 -5.34 9.95
CA PHE A 356 6.47 -4.71 11.20
C PHE A 356 6.40 -5.74 12.33
N LYS A 357 6.43 -5.24 13.57
CA LYS A 357 6.23 -6.07 14.76
C LYS A 357 4.98 -5.64 15.52
N LEU A 358 4.31 -6.61 16.12
CA LEU A 358 3.21 -6.38 17.06
C LEU A 358 3.54 -7.10 18.37
N LYS A 359 3.39 -6.40 19.50
CA LYS A 359 3.42 -7.03 20.83
C LYS A 359 2.05 -7.59 21.15
N GLU A 360 1.98 -8.81 21.67
CA GLU A 360 0.74 -9.35 22.19
C GLU A 360 0.32 -8.62 23.46
N THR A 361 -0.98 -8.43 23.64
CA THR A 361 -1.51 -7.68 24.81
C THR A 361 -1.50 -8.54 26.07
N GLU A 362 -1.61 -9.84 25.93
CA GLU A 362 -1.76 -10.80 27.02
C GLU A 362 -0.48 -11.60 27.35
N SER A 363 0.51 -11.56 26.46
CA SER A 363 1.80 -12.23 26.65
C SER A 363 2.93 -11.29 26.32
N PRO A 364 4.14 -11.48 26.90
CA PRO A 364 5.31 -10.70 26.53
C PRO A 364 5.81 -10.98 25.12
N ASP A 365 5.15 -11.90 24.41
CA ASP A 365 5.54 -12.36 23.07
C ASP A 365 5.43 -11.22 22.05
N THR A 366 6.30 -11.29 21.05
CA THR A 366 6.32 -10.34 19.94
C THR A 366 6.16 -11.11 18.64
N THR A 367 5.20 -10.68 17.80
CA THR A 367 5.02 -11.27 16.47
C THR A 367 5.59 -10.32 15.41
N ILE A 368 6.48 -10.82 14.57
CA ILE A 368 7.06 -10.12 13.42
C ILE A 368 6.35 -10.60 12.17
N TYR A 369 5.94 -9.65 11.36
CA TYR A 369 5.34 -9.88 10.06
C TYR A 369 6.28 -9.37 8.97
N PHE A 370 6.51 -10.19 7.97
CA PHE A 370 7.25 -9.81 6.77
C PHE A 370 6.43 -10.18 5.54
N ILE A 371 6.26 -9.24 4.62
CA ILE A 371 5.45 -9.39 3.41
C ILE A 371 6.34 -9.07 2.22
N HIS A 372 6.56 -10.05 1.34
CA HIS A 372 7.42 -9.86 0.16
C HIS A 372 6.84 -8.89 -0.86
N GLY A 373 5.54 -8.96 -1.10
CA GLY A 373 4.87 -8.07 -2.05
C GLY A 373 3.42 -7.80 -1.70
N ILE A 374 2.94 -6.59 -1.98
CA ILE A 374 1.56 -6.15 -1.78
C ILE A 374 1.01 -5.62 -3.10
N THR A 375 -0.13 -6.15 -3.53
CA THR A 375 -0.89 -5.64 -4.67
C THR A 375 -2.22 -5.08 -4.18
N THR A 376 -2.48 -3.80 -4.43
CA THR A 376 -3.70 -3.13 -4.00
C THR A 376 -4.75 -3.18 -5.11
N SER A 377 -5.94 -3.71 -4.82
CA SER A 377 -7.10 -3.65 -5.70
C SER A 377 -8.09 -2.59 -5.21
N ARG A 378 -8.46 -1.68 -6.12
CA ARG A 378 -9.47 -0.63 -5.87
C ARG A 378 -10.77 -0.87 -6.62
N ALA A 379 -11.03 -2.10 -7.05
CA ALA A 379 -12.16 -2.43 -7.93
C ALA A 379 -13.53 -2.35 -7.23
N THR A 380 -13.56 -2.29 -5.90
CA THR A 380 -14.79 -2.21 -5.09
C THR A 380 -14.69 -1.07 -4.07
N SER A 381 -15.81 -0.70 -3.45
CA SER A 381 -15.86 0.30 -2.38
C SER A 381 -14.95 -0.04 -1.19
N ASN A 382 -14.54 -1.30 -1.06
CA ASN A 382 -13.62 -1.78 -0.03
C ASN A 382 -12.22 -1.99 -0.62
N MET A 383 -11.21 -1.46 0.06
CA MET A 383 -9.81 -1.68 -0.30
C MET A 383 -9.43 -3.12 0.01
N ILE A 384 -9.01 -3.87 -1.00
CA ILE A 384 -8.52 -5.24 -0.88
C ILE A 384 -7.04 -5.24 -1.24
N LEU A 385 -6.24 -5.87 -0.39
CA LEU A 385 -4.81 -6.06 -0.58
C LEU A 385 -4.52 -7.55 -0.77
N TYR A 386 -3.78 -7.90 -1.81
CA TYR A 386 -3.25 -9.25 -2.01
C TYR A 386 -1.79 -9.26 -1.60
N LEU A 387 -1.46 -10.17 -0.70
CA LEU A 387 -0.14 -10.32 -0.12
C LEU A 387 0.53 -11.55 -0.75
N ARG A 388 1.77 -11.39 -1.17
CA ARG A 388 2.63 -12.47 -1.66
C ARG A 388 3.76 -12.71 -0.67
N GLY A 389 3.95 -13.95 -0.24
CA GLY A 389 5.02 -14.33 0.66
C GLY A 389 4.90 -13.67 2.03
N LEU A 390 3.84 -13.98 2.78
CA LEU A 390 3.67 -13.50 4.14
C LEU A 390 4.37 -14.45 5.10
N GLU A 391 5.33 -13.95 5.87
CA GLU A 391 5.98 -14.64 6.97
C GLU A 391 5.48 -14.10 8.30
N ILE A 392 5.10 -15.00 9.20
CA ILE A 392 4.61 -14.69 10.55
C ILE A 392 5.53 -15.40 11.53
N ILE A 393 6.35 -14.64 12.24
CA ILE A 393 7.36 -15.16 13.18
C ILE A 393 7.01 -14.69 14.59
N LYS A 394 6.66 -15.65 15.46
CA LYS A 394 6.38 -15.38 16.86
C LYS A 394 7.65 -15.59 17.68
N LEU A 395 8.03 -14.59 18.46
CA LEU A 395 9.17 -14.59 19.38
C LEU A 395 8.68 -14.57 20.81
N ASP A 396 9.38 -15.27 21.70
CA ASP A 396 9.21 -15.17 23.15
C ASP A 396 9.85 -13.87 23.70
N GLU A 397 9.74 -13.66 25.02
CA GLU A 397 10.35 -12.49 25.70
C GLU A 397 11.88 -12.45 25.60
N PHE A 398 12.54 -13.61 25.38
CA PHE A 398 13.98 -13.74 25.22
C PHE A 398 14.46 -13.58 23.77
N GLY A 399 13.52 -13.44 22.82
CA GLY A 399 13.82 -13.34 21.41
C GLY A 399 14.03 -14.67 20.68
N ASN A 400 13.71 -15.81 21.31
CA ASN A 400 13.76 -17.11 20.64
C ASN A 400 12.51 -17.30 19.77
N VAL A 401 12.65 -18.02 18.66
CA VAL A 401 11.56 -18.28 17.74
C VAL A 401 10.64 -19.36 18.31
N VAL A 402 9.43 -18.97 18.72
CA VAL A 402 8.39 -19.88 19.18
C VAL A 402 7.80 -20.66 18.00
N SER A 403 7.36 -19.93 16.97
CA SER A 403 6.85 -20.49 15.73
C SER A 403 7.07 -19.53 14.57
N GLY A 404 7.39 -20.06 13.41
CA GLY A 404 7.51 -19.31 12.16
C GLY A 404 6.71 -20.01 11.07
N HIS A 405 5.83 -19.25 10.41
CA HIS A 405 4.95 -19.73 9.36
C HIS A 405 5.17 -18.94 8.09
N TYR A 406 5.07 -19.59 6.97
CA TYR A 406 5.12 -19.01 5.64
C TYR A 406 3.79 -19.20 4.91
N VAL A 407 3.25 -18.13 4.38
CA VAL A 407 1.99 -18.12 3.61
C VAL A 407 2.31 -17.60 2.21
N PRO A 408 2.29 -18.46 1.18
CA PRO A 408 2.64 -18.05 -0.19
C PRO A 408 1.77 -16.90 -0.71
N TYR A 409 0.47 -16.97 -0.45
CA TYR A 409 -0.51 -15.97 -0.85
C TYR A 409 -1.52 -15.74 0.26
N ALA A 410 -1.85 -14.47 0.52
CA ALA A 410 -2.89 -14.08 1.46
C ALA A 410 -3.71 -12.91 0.91
N LYS A 411 -4.94 -12.77 1.38
CA LYS A 411 -5.84 -11.66 1.02
C LYS A 411 -6.17 -10.88 2.27
N MET A 412 -5.90 -9.58 2.26
CA MET A 412 -6.20 -8.68 3.38
C MET A 412 -7.35 -7.76 3.00
N SER A 413 -8.28 -7.55 3.91
CA SER A 413 -9.39 -6.61 3.79
C SER A 413 -9.56 -5.81 5.08
N ALA A 414 -10.23 -4.67 4.97
CA ALA A 414 -10.60 -3.87 6.13
C ALA A 414 -11.89 -4.42 6.74
N LEU A 415 -11.79 -5.06 7.91
CA LEU A 415 -12.94 -5.54 8.67
C LEU A 415 -13.43 -4.41 9.60
N GLN A 416 -14.72 -4.06 9.51
CA GLN A 416 -15.31 -3.05 10.38
C GLN A 416 -15.36 -3.55 11.83
N THR A 417 -14.91 -2.72 12.76
CA THR A 417 -14.88 -3.08 14.20
C THR A 417 -16.25 -3.36 14.80
N GLU A 418 -17.32 -2.85 14.17
CA GLU A 418 -18.70 -3.12 14.58
C GLU A 418 -19.10 -4.59 14.44
N LEU A 419 -18.46 -5.31 13.51
CA LEU A 419 -18.71 -6.73 13.23
C LEU A 419 -17.94 -7.69 14.16
N LEU A 420 -17.05 -7.16 15.00
CA LEU A 420 -16.26 -7.95 15.94
C LEU A 420 -17.05 -8.16 17.25
N ASP A 421 -16.77 -9.28 17.92
CA ASP A 421 -17.29 -9.56 19.26
C ASP A 421 -16.69 -8.58 20.29
N GLU A 422 -17.38 -8.38 21.38
CA GLU A 422 -16.98 -7.48 22.47
C GLU A 422 -15.60 -7.85 23.05
N ASP A 423 -15.29 -9.15 23.16
CA ASP A 423 -14.02 -9.65 23.66
C ASP A 423 -12.86 -9.27 22.71
N THR A 424 -13.04 -9.47 21.40
CA THR A 424 -12.05 -9.07 20.40
C THR A 424 -11.91 -7.55 20.32
N LYS A 425 -12.99 -6.79 20.49
CA LYS A 425 -12.92 -5.33 20.54
C LYS A 425 -12.09 -4.83 21.72
N SER A 426 -12.24 -5.46 22.89
CA SER A 426 -11.49 -5.09 24.10
C SER A 426 -9.98 -5.33 23.94
N LEU A 427 -9.60 -6.39 23.21
CA LEU A 427 -8.21 -6.74 22.93
C LEU A 427 -7.53 -5.83 21.90
N LEU A 428 -8.33 -5.11 21.09
CA LEU A 428 -7.80 -4.32 19.99
C LEU A 428 -7.36 -2.93 20.40
N ASP A 429 -7.35 -2.51 21.64
CA ASP A 429 -6.98 -1.14 22.09
C ASP A 429 -7.22 -0.05 21.01
N THR A 430 -8.29 -0.22 20.26
CA THR A 430 -8.67 0.68 19.19
C THR A 430 -9.44 1.81 19.82
N GLY A 431 -8.76 2.93 20.08
CA GLY A 431 -9.45 4.13 20.55
C GLY A 431 -10.69 4.39 19.68
N LYS A 432 -11.72 5.04 20.23
CA LYS A 432 -13.05 5.29 19.64
C LYS A 432 -13.10 5.81 18.19
N LYS A 433 -11.94 6.09 17.58
CA LYS A 433 -11.81 6.58 16.19
C LYS A 433 -11.53 5.50 15.14
N ASN A 434 -11.19 4.28 15.52
CA ASN A 434 -10.79 3.25 14.55
C ASN A 434 -11.99 2.43 14.11
N LYS A 435 -12.34 2.59 12.84
CA LYS A 435 -13.51 1.95 12.24
C LYS A 435 -13.21 0.57 11.63
N ALA A 436 -11.95 0.26 11.38
CA ALA A 436 -11.58 -0.99 10.71
C ALA A 436 -10.22 -1.52 11.17
N VAL A 437 -10.09 -2.85 11.13
CA VAL A 437 -8.86 -3.61 11.41
C VAL A 437 -8.49 -4.47 10.22
N PRO A 438 -7.19 -4.80 9.99
CA PRO A 438 -6.78 -5.71 8.94
C PRO A 438 -7.23 -7.14 9.25
N TYR A 439 -8.02 -7.71 8.37
CA TYR A 439 -8.43 -9.11 8.37
C TYR A 439 -7.73 -9.81 7.21
N ILE A 440 -6.97 -10.86 7.51
CA ILE A 440 -6.15 -11.58 6.55
C ILE A 440 -6.68 -13.00 6.40
N LEU A 441 -7.05 -13.37 5.17
CA LEU A 441 -7.31 -14.75 4.78
C LEU A 441 -5.99 -15.40 4.39
N LEU A 442 -5.63 -16.47 5.07
CA LEU A 442 -4.36 -17.18 4.90
C LEU A 442 -4.46 -18.38 3.95
N ASN A 443 -5.66 -18.91 3.78
CA ASN A 443 -5.91 -20.06 2.91
C ASN A 443 -6.33 -19.62 1.53
N SER A 444 -5.68 -20.16 0.50
CA SER A 444 -6.09 -19.94 -0.89
C SER A 444 -6.41 -21.25 -1.59
N VAL A 445 -7.36 -21.18 -2.54
CA VAL A 445 -7.82 -22.31 -3.32
C VAL A 445 -7.77 -21.97 -4.80
N ASP A 446 -7.57 -23.00 -5.63
CA ASP A 446 -7.74 -22.87 -7.06
C ASP A 446 -9.21 -23.08 -7.41
N ARG A 447 -9.76 -22.28 -8.34
CA ARG A 447 -11.18 -22.36 -8.72
C ARG A 447 -11.54 -23.68 -9.40
N ASN A 448 -10.61 -24.24 -10.16
CA ASN A 448 -10.82 -25.40 -11.01
C ASN A 448 -10.19 -26.68 -10.46
N PHE A 449 -9.22 -26.56 -9.55
CA PHE A 449 -8.45 -27.70 -9.03
C PHE A 449 -8.65 -27.89 -7.52
N PRO A 450 -9.54 -28.80 -7.11
CA PRO A 450 -9.88 -28.99 -5.69
C PRO A 450 -8.70 -29.42 -4.81
N ASP A 451 -7.67 -30.08 -5.40
CA ASP A 451 -6.49 -30.54 -4.66
C ASP A 451 -5.44 -29.45 -4.43
N GLN A 452 -5.61 -28.28 -5.05
CA GLN A 452 -4.65 -27.18 -4.96
C GLN A 452 -5.05 -26.18 -3.86
N ILE A 453 -5.11 -26.69 -2.64
CA ILE A 453 -5.31 -25.85 -1.45
C ILE A 453 -3.94 -25.44 -0.93
N ILE A 454 -3.70 -24.14 -0.81
CA ILE A 454 -2.50 -23.60 -0.17
C ILE A 454 -2.89 -23.14 1.23
N LYS A 455 -2.23 -23.70 2.23
CA LYS A 455 -2.35 -23.36 3.65
C LYS A 455 -1.04 -22.78 4.16
N PRO A 456 -1.05 -22.11 5.32
CA PRO A 456 0.17 -21.70 6.00
C PRO A 456 1.10 -22.89 6.24
N GLU A 457 2.38 -22.75 5.91
CA GLU A 457 3.40 -23.77 6.13
C GLU A 457 4.21 -23.42 7.38
N PHE A 458 4.35 -24.37 8.31
CA PHE A 458 5.28 -24.23 9.42
C PHE A 458 6.71 -24.36 8.90
N LYS A 459 7.57 -23.37 9.19
CA LYS A 459 8.97 -23.36 8.73
C LYS A 459 9.97 -23.56 9.85
N THR A 460 9.75 -22.96 11.01
CA THR A 460 10.73 -22.97 12.11
C THR A 460 10.06 -22.69 13.46
N GLY A 461 10.72 -23.08 14.54
CA GLY A 461 10.29 -22.84 15.91
C GLY A 461 10.23 -24.12 16.74
N TYR A 462 10.14 -23.97 18.06
CA TYR A 462 10.06 -25.11 18.99
C TYR A 462 8.61 -25.56 19.24
N LYS A 463 7.62 -24.76 18.87
CA LYS A 463 6.20 -25.08 19.01
C LYS A 463 5.53 -25.09 17.64
N ASN A 464 5.18 -26.28 17.16
CA ASN A 464 4.36 -26.40 15.96
C ASN A 464 2.91 -26.08 16.33
N SER A 465 2.44 -24.88 15.97
CA SER A 465 1.04 -24.46 16.12
C SER A 465 0.44 -24.28 14.73
N GLU A 466 -0.69 -24.93 14.47
CA GLU A 466 -1.44 -24.66 13.25
C GLU A 466 -2.03 -23.25 13.30
N LEU A 467 -1.83 -22.48 12.23
CA LEU A 467 -2.53 -21.21 12.06
C LEU A 467 -3.95 -21.46 11.55
N SER A 468 -4.92 -20.76 12.10
CA SER A 468 -6.29 -20.73 11.58
C SER A 468 -6.29 -20.21 10.13
N GLY A 469 -7.35 -20.51 9.37
CA GLY A 469 -7.47 -20.04 7.97
C GLY A 469 -7.54 -18.53 7.81
N PHE A 470 -7.68 -17.78 8.89
CA PHE A 470 -7.70 -16.31 8.91
C PHE A 470 -6.91 -15.78 10.11
N HIS A 471 -6.47 -14.53 9.99
CA HIS A 471 -5.73 -13.82 11.02
C HIS A 471 -6.17 -12.35 11.09
N ILE A 472 -6.43 -11.86 12.32
CA ILE A 472 -6.79 -10.45 12.56
C ILE A 472 -5.58 -9.76 13.16
N LEU A 473 -5.08 -8.70 12.49
CA LEU A 473 -4.01 -7.90 13.06
C LEU A 473 -4.58 -6.97 14.14
N LYS A 474 -4.00 -7.02 15.34
CA LYS A 474 -4.39 -6.17 16.47
C LYS A 474 -3.87 -4.73 16.28
N MET A 475 -4.28 -4.10 15.18
CA MET A 475 -3.90 -2.74 14.85
C MET A 475 -4.96 -2.08 13.96
N PRO A 476 -5.04 -0.73 13.94
CA PRO A 476 -5.91 -0.03 12.98
C PRO A 476 -5.48 -0.28 11.54
N PHE A 477 -6.44 -0.39 10.63
CA PHE A 477 -6.13 -0.55 9.19
C PHE A 477 -5.35 0.66 8.63
N SER A 478 -5.67 1.87 9.11
CA SER A 478 -4.93 3.10 8.76
C SER A 478 -3.45 3.07 9.17
N ASP A 479 -3.11 2.36 10.26
CA ASP A 479 -1.72 2.22 10.68
C ASP A 479 -0.96 1.25 9.76
N PHE A 480 -1.64 0.22 9.24
CA PHE A 480 -1.08 -0.66 8.23
C PHE A 480 -0.75 0.11 6.92
N GLU A 481 -1.64 1.00 6.48
CA GLU A 481 -1.38 1.87 5.32
C GLU A 481 -0.15 2.78 5.54
N LEU A 482 0.05 3.26 6.77
CA LEU A 482 1.25 4.04 7.12
C LEU A 482 2.51 3.18 7.10
N ILE A 483 2.43 1.92 7.56
CA ILE A 483 3.55 0.95 7.52
C ILE A 483 3.91 0.62 6.07
N GLU A 484 2.93 0.40 5.19
CA GLU A 484 3.16 0.19 3.76
C GLU A 484 3.94 1.37 3.14
N GLN A 485 3.55 2.61 3.45
CA GLN A 485 4.28 3.79 3.00
C GLN A 485 5.69 3.88 3.63
N ALA A 486 5.82 3.59 4.92
CA ALA A 486 7.10 3.65 5.65
C ALA A 486 8.11 2.63 5.14
N SER A 487 7.67 1.45 4.69
CA SER A 487 8.54 0.42 4.11
C SER A 487 9.25 0.91 2.83
N SER A 488 8.60 1.79 2.06
CA SER A 488 9.21 2.44 0.90
C SER A 488 10.23 3.53 1.28
N GLY A 489 10.33 3.86 2.57
CA GLY A 489 11.24 4.85 3.15
C GLY A 489 10.55 6.16 3.53
N ALA A 490 10.97 6.74 4.65
CA ALA A 490 10.40 7.98 5.20
C ALA A 490 10.45 9.17 4.21
N ASP A 491 11.42 9.17 3.30
CA ASP A 491 11.56 10.23 2.28
C ASP A 491 10.44 10.22 1.22
N THR A 492 9.76 9.08 1.04
CA THR A 492 8.65 8.96 0.09
C THR A 492 7.31 9.28 0.71
N MET A 493 7.21 9.28 2.04
CA MET A 493 5.99 9.61 2.75
C MET A 493 5.65 11.10 2.58
N ASN A 494 4.35 11.42 2.48
CA ASN A 494 3.92 12.81 2.61
C ASN A 494 4.10 13.28 4.07
N LEU A 495 4.15 14.60 4.27
CA LEU A 495 4.45 15.19 5.58
C LEU A 495 3.42 14.81 6.67
N ILE A 496 2.15 14.70 6.30
CA ILE A 496 1.06 14.33 7.21
C ILE A 496 1.19 12.87 7.63
N SER A 497 1.41 11.95 6.67
CA SER A 497 1.66 10.53 6.96
C SER A 497 2.91 10.35 7.83
N LEU A 498 3.98 11.08 7.52
CA LEU A 498 5.22 11.04 8.30
C LEU A 498 5.01 11.52 9.75
N PHE A 499 4.27 12.60 9.94
CA PHE A 499 3.93 13.11 11.28
C PHE A 499 3.10 12.09 12.08
N ASN A 500 2.07 11.50 11.44
CA ASN A 500 1.21 10.50 12.08
C ASN A 500 1.96 9.21 12.40
N PHE A 501 2.93 8.82 11.56
CA PHE A 501 3.70 7.60 11.77
C PHE A 501 4.85 7.76 12.76
N ALA A 502 5.54 8.89 12.77
CA ALA A 502 6.72 9.13 13.63
C ALA A 502 6.44 8.85 15.11
N GLY A 503 5.25 9.25 15.61
CA GLY A 503 4.83 8.96 16.98
C GLY A 503 4.56 7.49 17.28
N LYS A 504 4.27 6.68 16.26
CA LYS A 504 3.90 5.26 16.36
C LYS A 504 5.01 4.31 15.89
N ALA A 505 6.08 4.83 15.30
CA ALA A 505 7.12 4.06 14.64
C ALA A 505 7.71 2.95 15.55
N GLU A 506 8.00 3.26 16.80
CA GLU A 506 8.56 2.33 17.79
C GLU A 506 7.61 1.16 18.10
N LYS A 507 6.30 1.41 18.14
CA LYS A 507 5.27 0.40 18.36
C LYS A 507 5.34 -0.69 17.28
N TYR A 508 5.67 -0.31 16.05
CA TYR A 508 5.72 -1.20 14.89
C TYR A 508 7.13 -1.68 14.52
N GLY A 509 8.14 -1.38 15.37
CA GLY A 509 9.49 -1.88 15.18
C GLY A 509 10.42 -1.00 14.35
N TYR A 510 10.00 0.22 14.06
CA TYR A 510 10.82 1.22 13.37
C TYR A 510 11.52 2.13 14.37
N SER A 511 12.67 2.68 13.98
CA SER A 511 13.39 3.66 14.83
C SER A 511 12.62 4.97 14.88
N LYS A 512 12.08 5.28 16.04
CA LYS A 512 11.35 6.53 16.31
C LYS A 512 12.23 7.75 16.04
N GLU A 513 13.50 7.70 16.44
CA GLU A 513 14.47 8.77 16.27
C GLU A 513 14.71 9.09 14.79
N SER A 514 14.84 8.06 13.95
CA SER A 514 15.05 8.24 12.51
C SER A 514 13.88 8.96 11.86
N PHE A 515 12.65 8.57 12.19
CA PHE A 515 11.45 9.21 11.65
C PHE A 515 11.27 10.64 12.17
N PHE A 516 11.53 10.89 13.45
CA PHE A 516 11.50 12.25 14.01
C PHE A 516 12.60 13.13 13.43
N HIS A 517 13.80 12.62 13.21
CA HIS A 517 14.87 13.38 12.55
C HIS A 517 14.49 13.83 11.14
N ILE A 518 13.89 12.92 10.35
CA ILE A 518 13.41 13.26 9.01
C ILE A 518 12.25 14.26 9.08
N LEU A 519 11.34 14.08 10.02
CA LEU A 519 10.21 15.00 10.24
C LEU A 519 10.71 16.40 10.60
N MET A 520 11.65 16.53 11.56
CA MET A 520 12.26 17.81 11.92
C MET A 520 12.96 18.46 10.73
N ASN A 521 13.74 17.69 9.96
CA ASN A 521 14.43 18.21 8.79
C ASN A 521 13.44 18.74 7.73
N ARG A 522 12.28 18.12 7.57
CA ARG A 522 11.28 18.58 6.61
C ARG A 522 10.47 19.77 7.13
N MET A 523 10.04 19.75 8.39
CA MET A 523 9.23 20.82 8.98
C MET A 523 10.01 22.11 9.24
N LEU A 524 11.26 22.03 9.69
CA LEU A 524 12.08 23.20 10.04
C LEU A 524 12.85 23.76 8.84
N ARG A 525 12.94 23.04 7.73
CA ARG A 525 13.64 23.46 6.52
C ARG A 525 13.18 24.81 5.95
N PRO A 526 11.87 25.14 5.87
CA PRO A 526 11.43 26.44 5.39
C PRO A 526 11.98 27.60 6.22
N LEU A 527 11.95 27.47 7.54
CA LEU A 527 12.48 28.49 8.47
C LEU A 527 14.00 28.64 8.32
N TYR A 528 14.71 27.53 8.19
CA TYR A 528 16.14 27.53 7.96
C TYR A 528 16.52 28.21 6.63
N ILE A 529 15.80 27.91 5.55
CA ILE A 529 16.01 28.56 4.25
C ILE A 529 15.76 30.07 4.37
N LEU A 530 14.73 30.51 5.09
CA LEU A 530 14.46 31.91 5.35
C LEU A 530 15.64 32.60 6.03
N ILE A 531 16.24 31.97 7.05
CA ILE A 531 17.44 32.47 7.73
C ILE A 531 18.60 32.62 6.75
N LEU A 532 18.84 31.61 5.90
CA LEU A 532 19.90 31.66 4.90
C LEU A 532 19.72 32.82 3.93
N TYR A 533 18.49 33.14 3.51
CA TYR A 533 18.23 34.28 2.63
C TYR A 533 18.51 35.62 3.30
N ILE A 534 18.25 35.75 4.62
CA ILE A 534 18.61 36.98 5.34
C ILE A 534 20.13 37.11 5.47
N VAL A 535 20.85 36.00 5.69
CA VAL A 535 22.32 35.97 5.68
C VAL A 535 22.87 36.39 4.31
N ILE A 536 22.27 35.89 3.22
CA ILE A 536 22.64 36.28 1.85
C ILE A 536 22.38 37.77 1.63
N ALA A 537 21.27 38.31 2.12
CA ALA A 537 20.98 39.74 2.03
C ALA A 537 21.97 40.57 2.86
N TYR A 538 22.39 40.07 4.04
CA TYR A 538 23.44 40.71 4.83
C TYR A 538 24.78 40.74 4.08
N LEU A 539 25.18 39.65 3.45
CA LEU A 539 26.36 39.59 2.59
C LEU A 539 26.22 40.51 1.38
N ALA A 540 25.08 40.53 0.73
CA ALA A 540 24.78 41.40 -0.40
C ALA A 540 24.89 42.91 -0.03
N TRP A 541 24.56 43.24 1.22
CA TRP A 541 24.77 44.60 1.73
C TRP A 541 26.25 44.98 1.81
N HIS A 542 27.12 44.08 2.24
CA HIS A 542 28.55 44.33 2.37
C HIS A 542 29.28 44.35 1.03
N PHE A 543 28.83 43.54 0.07
CA PHE A 543 29.41 43.43 -1.27
C PHE A 543 28.57 44.12 -2.33
N ARG A 544 27.80 45.17 -1.95
CA ARG A 544 26.98 45.93 -2.90
C ARG A 544 27.84 46.62 -3.97
N LEU A 545 27.30 46.68 -5.18
CA LEU A 545 27.95 47.32 -6.30
C LEU A 545 27.87 48.86 -6.16
N GLU A 546 28.96 49.53 -6.47
CA GLU A 546 28.97 51.02 -6.53
C GLU A 546 28.04 51.53 -7.63
N GLU A 547 27.50 52.73 -7.44
CA GLU A 547 26.46 53.35 -8.25
C GLU A 547 26.77 53.44 -9.76
N ASN A 548 28.08 53.49 -10.12
CA ASN A 548 28.57 53.58 -11.49
C ASN A 548 28.91 52.23 -12.15
N SER A 549 28.76 51.11 -11.47
CA SER A 549 29.03 49.80 -12.05
C SER A 549 27.85 49.34 -12.92
N LEU A 550 27.95 49.56 -14.23
CA LEU A 550 27.01 49.03 -15.20
C LEU A 550 27.16 47.53 -15.33
N PHE A 551 26.03 46.78 -15.23
CA PHE A 551 26.00 45.36 -15.52
C PHE A 551 26.49 45.07 -16.94
N LYS A 552 27.67 44.49 -17.08
CA LYS A 552 28.24 44.09 -18.38
C LYS A 552 27.81 42.68 -18.71
N PHE A 553 27.48 42.40 -19.98
CA PHE A 553 27.05 41.06 -20.45
C PHE A 553 28.08 39.96 -20.11
N LYS A 554 29.36 40.31 -19.97
CA LYS A 554 30.41 39.38 -19.49
C LYS A 554 30.14 38.77 -18.12
N TRP A 555 29.32 39.41 -17.27
CA TRP A 555 28.94 38.91 -15.96
C TRP A 555 27.97 37.71 -16.04
N THR A 556 27.28 37.55 -17.17
CA THR A 556 26.41 36.38 -17.40
C THR A 556 27.22 35.08 -17.42
N ALA A 557 28.49 35.10 -17.80
CA ALA A 557 29.36 33.94 -17.75
C ALA A 557 29.77 33.55 -16.31
N ILE A 558 29.65 34.45 -15.34
CA ILE A 558 29.95 34.21 -13.92
C ILE A 558 28.78 33.50 -13.21
N PHE A 559 27.56 33.66 -13.72
CA PHE A 559 26.37 33.04 -13.07
C PHE A 559 26.45 31.54 -12.89
N PRO A 560 26.86 30.71 -13.86
CA PRO A 560 26.98 29.29 -13.65
C PRO A 560 27.98 28.93 -12.54
N LEU A 561 29.09 29.67 -12.46
CA LEU A 561 30.13 29.47 -11.46
C LEU A 561 29.66 29.92 -10.07
N LEU A 562 28.91 31.03 -10.00
CA LEU A 562 28.27 31.51 -8.79
C LEU A 562 27.20 30.52 -8.31
N ALA A 563 26.35 30.00 -9.21
CA ALA A 563 25.35 28.98 -8.87
C ALA A 563 25.99 27.68 -8.33
N ALA A 564 27.12 27.26 -8.92
CA ALA A 564 27.87 26.10 -8.42
C ALA A 564 28.46 26.36 -7.01
N ALA A 565 29.03 27.56 -6.79
CA ALA A 565 29.53 27.94 -5.47
C ALA A 565 28.40 27.98 -4.42
N TYR A 566 27.26 28.57 -4.76
CA TYR A 566 26.07 28.56 -3.90
C TYR A 566 25.51 27.16 -3.69
N PHE A 567 25.63 26.27 -4.66
CA PHE A 567 25.24 24.87 -4.47
C PHE A 567 26.12 24.19 -3.42
N CYS A 568 27.42 24.34 -3.51
CA CYS A 568 28.35 23.79 -2.50
C CYS A 568 28.09 24.36 -1.09
N LEU A 569 27.92 25.70 -1.00
CA LEU A 569 27.62 26.37 0.27
C LEU A 569 26.25 25.92 0.83
N TYR A 570 25.24 25.77 -0.01
CA TYR A 570 23.94 25.30 0.40
C TYR A 570 23.97 23.84 0.89
N GLN A 571 24.72 22.96 0.22
CA GLN A 571 24.88 21.59 0.68
C GLN A 571 25.61 21.52 2.03
N LEU A 572 26.65 22.32 2.22
CA LEU A 572 27.33 22.43 3.52
C LEU A 572 26.37 22.94 4.60
N ALA A 573 25.62 23.98 4.31
CA ALA A 573 24.60 24.51 5.22
C ALA A 573 23.54 23.48 5.58
N LEU A 574 23.07 22.68 4.60
CA LEU A 574 22.15 21.58 4.85
C LEU A 574 22.74 20.46 5.72
N CYS A 575 24.02 20.15 5.56
CA CYS A 575 24.71 19.20 6.43
C CYS A 575 24.73 19.71 7.87
N LEU A 576 25.09 20.98 8.08
CA LEU A 576 25.08 21.62 9.41
C LEU A 576 23.66 21.63 10.00
N PHE A 577 22.66 21.96 9.20
CA PHE A 577 21.25 21.93 9.60
C PHE A 577 20.83 20.54 10.11
N LYS A 578 21.12 19.49 9.35
CA LYS A 578 20.81 18.11 9.73
C LYS A 578 21.56 17.70 11.00
N PHE A 579 22.81 18.11 11.14
CA PHE A 579 23.61 17.82 12.31
C PHE A 579 23.07 18.52 13.57
N ILE A 580 22.68 19.79 13.47
CA ILE A 580 22.03 20.53 14.56
C ILE A 580 20.73 19.86 14.97
N ASN A 581 19.88 19.49 14.01
CA ASN A 581 18.62 18.82 14.28
C ASN A 581 18.83 17.45 14.95
N TYR A 582 19.86 16.70 14.53
CA TYR A 582 20.21 15.44 15.18
C TYR A 582 20.66 15.65 16.63
N GLY A 583 21.50 16.67 16.88
CA GLY A 583 21.92 17.05 18.22
C GLY A 583 20.74 17.48 19.10
N LEU A 584 19.83 18.30 18.58
CA LEU A 584 18.62 18.71 19.29
C LEU A 584 17.70 17.54 19.61
N LEU A 585 17.58 16.57 18.70
CA LEU A 585 16.84 15.34 18.95
C LEU A 585 17.44 14.52 20.09
N GLY A 586 18.78 14.40 20.13
CA GLY A 586 19.47 13.69 21.20
C GLY A 586 19.32 14.35 22.57
N ILE A 587 19.30 15.70 22.62
CA ILE A 587 19.18 16.46 23.89
C ILE A 587 17.73 16.52 24.37
N ALA A 588 16.79 16.87 23.50
CA ALA A 588 15.40 17.14 23.87
C ALA A 588 14.50 15.88 23.82
N GLY A 589 14.99 14.79 23.24
CA GLY A 589 14.20 13.59 22.96
C GLY A 589 13.16 13.81 21.84
N SER A 590 12.57 12.74 21.36
CA SER A 590 11.68 12.78 20.18
C SER A 590 10.42 13.65 20.36
N SER A 591 9.87 13.72 21.57
CA SER A 591 8.62 14.47 21.84
C SER A 591 8.79 16.00 21.85
N LEU A 592 9.92 16.50 22.34
CA LEU A 592 10.16 17.94 22.50
C LEU A 592 11.08 18.51 21.42
N SER A 593 11.75 17.65 20.64
CA SER A 593 12.77 18.07 19.66
C SER A 593 12.24 19.06 18.61
N LEU A 594 11.02 18.88 18.12
CA LEU A 594 10.41 19.79 17.16
C LEU A 594 10.19 21.20 17.75
N ALA A 595 9.68 21.28 18.99
CA ALA A 595 9.47 22.54 19.69
C ALA A 595 10.80 23.21 20.00
N ALA A 596 11.78 22.48 20.50
CA ALA A 596 13.14 22.97 20.78
C ALA A 596 13.82 23.47 19.49
N GLY A 597 13.71 22.72 18.39
CA GLY A 597 14.25 23.14 17.09
C GLY A 597 13.58 24.42 16.59
N THR A 598 12.25 24.51 16.66
CA THR A 598 11.51 25.73 16.28
C THR A 598 12.00 26.92 17.10
N PHE A 599 12.11 26.78 18.40
CA PHE A 599 12.60 27.84 19.28
C PHE A 599 14.03 28.31 18.92
N VAL A 600 14.96 27.38 18.72
CA VAL A 600 16.35 27.67 18.34
C VAL A 600 16.41 28.42 17.01
N TYR A 601 15.68 27.96 15.98
CA TYR A 601 15.71 28.64 14.69
C TYR A 601 15.00 30.01 14.72
N ILE A 602 13.96 30.19 15.52
CA ILE A 602 13.35 31.53 15.72
C ILE A 602 14.36 32.46 16.38
N LEU A 603 15.10 32.00 17.37
CA LEU A 603 16.14 32.78 18.03
C LEU A 603 17.25 33.18 17.04
N ILE A 604 17.73 32.24 16.23
CA ILE A 604 18.73 32.52 15.18
C ILE A 604 18.17 33.53 14.16
N PHE A 605 16.92 33.37 13.73
CA PHE A 605 16.24 34.29 12.84
C PHE A 605 16.21 35.70 13.39
N VAL A 606 15.88 35.90 14.66
CA VAL A 606 15.85 37.20 15.34
C VAL A 606 17.25 37.79 15.37
N ILE A 607 18.26 37.02 15.77
CA ILE A 607 19.66 37.45 15.83
C ILE A 607 20.14 37.95 14.47
N VAL A 608 19.97 37.12 13.43
CA VAL A 608 20.39 37.47 12.06
C VAL A 608 19.64 38.69 11.53
N SER A 609 18.36 38.85 11.85
CA SER A 609 17.54 40.01 11.50
C SER A 609 18.06 41.29 12.16
N ILE A 610 18.45 41.21 13.44
CA ILE A 610 19.08 42.35 14.15
C ILE A 610 20.41 42.74 13.49
N PHE A 611 21.24 41.75 13.13
CA PHE A 611 22.49 42.04 12.41
C PHE A 611 22.25 42.76 11.10
N PHE A 612 21.31 42.32 10.28
CA PHE A 612 20.95 43.00 9.03
C PHE A 612 20.43 44.42 9.26
N LEU A 613 19.53 44.61 10.22
CA LEU A 613 18.97 45.93 10.55
C LEU A 613 19.99 46.89 11.15
N SER A 614 21.04 46.38 11.81
CA SER A 614 22.12 47.18 12.38
C SER A 614 23.15 47.64 11.36
N CYS A 615 23.04 47.22 10.09
CA CYS A 615 23.94 47.64 9.03
C CYS A 615 23.84 49.16 8.79
N ARG A 616 24.98 49.80 8.63
CA ARG A 616 25.09 51.22 8.32
C ARG A 616 25.99 51.45 7.11
N ASN A 617 25.81 52.58 6.45
CA ASN A 617 26.73 53.03 5.42
C ASN A 617 27.97 53.60 6.09
N SER A 618 29.10 52.96 5.99
CA SER A 618 30.37 53.59 6.35
C SER A 618 30.74 54.57 5.23
N SER A 619 30.24 55.80 5.32
CA SER A 619 30.74 56.87 4.50
C SER A 619 32.14 57.24 4.98
N GLY A 620 33.19 56.83 4.27
CA GLY A 620 34.55 57.30 4.50
C GLY A 620 35.56 56.17 4.63
N LYS A 621 35.99 55.63 3.54
CA LYS A 621 37.40 55.39 3.20
C LYS A 621 37.54 55.56 1.70
#